data_75b50f40b2611ef8a331f0d9339af54e
#
_entry.id   75b50f40b2611ef8a331f0d9339af54e
#
_cell.length_a   1.000
_cell.length_b   1.000
_cell.length_c   1.000
_cell.angle_alpha   90.00
_cell.angle_beta   90.00
_cell.angle_gamma   90.00
#
_symmetry.space_group_name_H-M   'P 1'
#
loop_
_entity.id
_entity.type
_entity.pdbx_description
1 polymer ?
#
loop_
_entity_poly.entity_id
_entity_poly.type
_entity_poly.pdbx_seq_one_letter_code
_entity_poly.pdbx_strand_id
1 'polypeptide(L)'
;AENASERGIEVIIAGAGGAAHLPGMTAAKTHIPVIGVPIKTKSLEGKDSLLSILQMPAGIPVATVAIGKAGSINAGLLAASILSIKYPNINKKLLEFRKKQTKRVLKASKLL
;
A
#
# COMPACT_ATOMS: atom_id res chain seq x y z
N ALA A 1 -10.87 1.94 12.90
CA ALA A 1 -9.42 2.21 13.13
C ALA A 1 -9.07 2.25 14.62
N GLU A 2 -9.85 2.92 15.45
CA GLU A 2 -9.54 3.13 16.87
C GLU A 2 -9.27 1.85 17.66
N ASN A 3 -9.96 0.75 17.35
CA ASN A 3 -9.79 -0.53 18.02
C ASN A 3 -9.05 -1.58 17.17
N ALA A 4 -8.41 -1.16 16.08
CA ALA A 4 -7.75 -2.08 15.16
C ALA A 4 -6.65 -2.89 15.85
N SER A 5 -5.81 -2.23 16.66
CA SER A 5 -4.74 -2.89 17.41
C SER A 5 -5.26 -3.96 18.36
N GLU A 6 -6.32 -3.65 19.10
CA GLU A 6 -6.97 -4.59 20.03
C GLU A 6 -7.54 -5.82 19.31
N ARG A 7 -7.96 -5.64 18.06
CA ARG A 7 -8.48 -6.72 17.21
C ARG A 7 -7.40 -7.53 16.52
N GLY A 8 -6.13 -7.24 16.77
CA GLY A 8 -5.01 -7.96 16.17
C GLY A 8 -4.65 -7.54 14.75
N ILE A 9 -5.15 -6.41 14.28
CA ILE A 9 -4.82 -5.86 12.96
C ILE A 9 -3.43 -5.22 13.05
N GLU A 10 -2.56 -5.54 12.11
CA GLU A 10 -1.16 -5.11 12.13
C GLU A 10 -0.81 -4.14 11.00
N VAL A 11 -1.62 -4.11 9.94
CA VAL A 11 -1.46 -3.20 8.80
C VAL A 11 -2.86 -2.93 8.22
N ILE A 12 -3.08 -1.71 7.72
CA ILE A 12 -4.34 -1.33 7.09
C ILE A 12 -4.04 -0.80 5.69
N ILE A 13 -4.77 -1.31 4.70
CA ILE A 13 -4.76 -0.78 3.34
C ILE A 13 -6.08 -0.06 3.12
N ALA A 14 -6.03 1.21 2.75
CA ALA A 14 -7.22 2.03 2.52
C ALA A 14 -7.17 2.65 1.12
N GLY A 15 -8.15 2.30 0.28
CA GLY A 15 -8.31 2.89 -1.04
C GLY A 15 -9.40 3.95 -1.03
N ALA A 16 -9.17 5.06 -1.73
CA ALA A 16 -10.15 6.13 -1.84
C ALA A 16 -9.96 6.95 -3.12
N GLY A 17 -11.06 7.44 -3.68
CA GLY A 17 -11.07 8.26 -4.89
C GLY A 17 -11.53 9.69 -4.63
N GLY A 18 -11.21 10.60 -5.56
CA GLY A 18 -11.58 12.01 -5.48
C GLY A 18 -10.93 12.72 -4.29
N ALA A 19 -11.73 13.38 -3.47
CA ALA A 19 -11.28 13.98 -2.19
C ALA A 19 -11.08 12.84 -1.17
N ALA A 20 -9.98 12.13 -1.32
CA ALA A 20 -9.71 10.83 -0.69
C ALA A 20 -9.24 10.98 0.76
N HIS A 21 -10.16 11.23 1.68
CA HIS A 21 -9.85 11.46 3.10
C HIS A 21 -9.75 10.18 3.94
N LEU A 22 -10.26 9.05 3.46
CA LEU A 22 -10.33 7.82 4.25
C LEU A 22 -8.98 7.34 4.80
N PRO A 23 -7.89 7.27 4.00
CA PRO A 23 -6.59 6.86 4.55
C PRO A 23 -6.08 7.78 5.65
N GLY A 24 -6.19 9.09 5.47
CA GLY A 24 -5.76 10.07 6.46
C GLY A 24 -6.60 10.02 7.74
N MET A 25 -7.91 9.91 7.61
CA MET A 25 -8.81 9.77 8.76
C MET A 25 -8.52 8.47 9.53
N THR A 26 -8.23 7.40 8.80
CA THR A 26 -7.84 6.12 9.40
C THR A 26 -6.52 6.27 10.16
N ALA A 27 -5.51 6.86 9.53
CA ALA A 27 -4.19 7.06 10.14
C ALA A 27 -4.24 7.92 11.40
N ALA A 28 -5.14 8.92 11.42
CA ALA A 28 -5.33 9.78 12.58
C ALA A 28 -5.93 9.04 13.79
N LYS A 29 -6.53 7.88 13.58
CA LYS A 29 -7.24 7.11 14.61
C LYS A 29 -6.48 5.87 15.08
N THR A 30 -5.28 5.60 14.57
CA THR A 30 -4.51 4.42 14.92
C THR A 30 -3.02 4.65 14.75
N HIS A 31 -2.20 3.92 15.51
CA HIS A 31 -0.75 3.89 15.32
C HIS A 31 -0.32 2.77 14.37
N ILE A 32 -1.26 1.92 13.94
CA ILE A 32 -0.99 0.84 12.99
C ILE A 32 -0.63 1.44 11.63
N PRO A 33 0.37 0.87 10.91
CA PRO A 33 0.72 1.37 9.57
C PRO A 33 -0.48 1.41 8.63
N VAL A 34 -0.69 2.56 7.98
CA VAL A 34 -1.75 2.74 6.99
C VAL A 34 -1.11 2.97 5.63
N ILE A 35 -1.53 2.17 4.65
CA ILE A 35 -1.10 2.29 3.26
C ILE A 35 -2.28 2.83 2.46
N GLY A 36 -2.10 3.99 1.85
CA GLY A 36 -3.14 4.65 1.05
C GLY A 36 -3.01 4.33 -0.43
N VAL A 37 -4.09 3.89 -1.05
CA VAL A 37 -4.16 3.59 -2.48
C VAL A 37 -5.06 4.62 -3.16
N PRO A 38 -4.50 5.53 -3.99
CA PRO A 38 -5.32 6.46 -4.77
C PRO A 38 -6.09 5.70 -5.85
N ILE A 39 -7.39 5.93 -5.92
CA ILE A 39 -8.25 5.32 -6.93
C ILE A 39 -8.38 6.28 -8.12
N LYS A 40 -8.30 5.75 -9.34
CA LYS A 40 -8.43 6.53 -10.56
C LYS A 40 -9.82 7.16 -10.66
N THR A 41 -9.86 8.46 -10.97
CA THR A 41 -11.09 9.21 -11.20
C THR A 41 -11.24 9.53 -12.68
N LYS A 42 -12.49 9.76 -13.13
CA LYS A 42 -12.79 10.04 -14.55
C LYS A 42 -12.24 11.38 -14.99
N SER A 43 -12.31 12.40 -14.13
CA SER A 43 -11.96 13.78 -14.51
C SER A 43 -10.47 14.08 -14.45
N LEU A 44 -9.75 13.59 -13.43
CA LEU A 44 -8.34 13.90 -13.18
C LEU A 44 -7.41 12.68 -13.20
N GLU A 45 -7.92 11.53 -13.65
CA GLU A 45 -7.16 10.27 -13.75
C GLU A 45 -6.52 9.82 -12.43
N GLY A 46 -7.10 10.22 -11.31
CA GLY A 46 -6.61 9.87 -9.97
C GLY A 46 -5.64 10.86 -9.35
N LYS A 47 -5.30 11.96 -10.03
CA LYS A 47 -4.40 12.99 -9.48
C LYS A 47 -4.98 13.65 -8.25
N ASP A 48 -6.29 13.91 -8.24
CA ASP A 48 -7.00 14.45 -7.08
C ASP A 48 -6.96 13.48 -5.90
N SER A 49 -7.16 12.19 -6.15
CA SER A 49 -7.05 11.14 -5.14
C SER A 49 -5.63 11.08 -4.57
N LEU A 50 -4.62 11.07 -5.45
CA LEU A 50 -3.21 11.02 -5.06
C LEU A 50 -2.84 12.21 -4.16
N LEU A 51 -3.17 13.43 -4.57
CA LEU A 51 -2.83 14.63 -3.81
C LEU A 51 -3.53 14.66 -2.45
N SER A 52 -4.80 14.22 -2.39
CA SER A 52 -5.55 14.17 -1.14
C SER A 52 -4.96 13.19 -0.12
N ILE A 53 -4.42 12.06 -0.59
CA ILE A 53 -3.81 11.05 0.27
C ILE A 53 -2.38 11.44 0.66
N LEU A 54 -1.63 11.99 -0.30
CA LEU A 54 -0.20 12.30 -0.15
C LEU A 54 0.06 13.46 0.81
N GLN A 55 -0.77 14.49 0.77
CA GLN A 55 -0.59 15.71 1.57
C GLN A 55 -1.07 15.53 3.01
N MET A 56 -0.27 14.82 3.81
CA MET A 56 -0.57 14.61 5.22
C MET A 56 0.23 15.58 6.08
N PRO A 57 -0.35 16.09 7.18
CA PRO A 57 0.39 16.94 8.12
C PRO A 57 1.46 16.15 8.87
N ALA A 58 2.50 16.85 9.31
CA ALA A 58 3.54 16.23 10.14
C ALA A 58 2.91 15.57 11.37
N GLY A 59 3.30 14.33 11.65
CA GLY A 59 2.80 13.56 12.78
C GLY A 59 1.75 12.51 12.44
N ILE A 60 1.13 12.60 11.26
CA ILE A 60 0.12 11.62 10.81
C ILE A 60 0.55 11.07 9.44
N PRO A 61 1.44 10.08 9.39
CA PRO A 61 1.93 9.55 8.11
C PRO A 61 0.97 8.53 7.48
N VAL A 62 0.87 8.59 6.16
CA VAL A 62 0.23 7.56 5.32
C VAL A 62 1.21 7.15 4.24
N ALA A 63 1.52 5.85 4.15
CA ALA A 63 2.37 5.33 3.09
C ALA A 63 1.56 5.26 1.80
N THR A 64 1.86 6.15 0.85
CA THR A 64 1.07 6.30 -0.38
C THR A 64 1.75 5.56 -1.53
N VAL A 65 0.96 4.76 -2.26
CA VAL A 65 1.41 3.99 -3.43
C VAL A 65 0.87 4.59 -4.73
N ALA A 66 1.17 3.95 -5.86
CA ALA A 66 0.74 4.43 -7.17
C ALA A 66 -0.79 4.39 -7.33
N ILE A 67 -1.30 5.15 -8.29
CA ILE A 67 -2.72 5.21 -8.60
C ILE A 67 -3.19 3.89 -9.22
N GLY A 68 -4.33 3.39 -8.77
CA GLY A 68 -5.05 2.29 -9.41
C GLY A 68 -4.46 0.90 -9.19
N LYS A 69 -4.47 0.07 -10.24
CA LYS A 69 -4.12 -1.35 -10.14
C LYS A 69 -2.69 -1.59 -9.65
N ALA A 70 -1.72 -0.90 -10.22
CA ALA A 70 -0.32 -1.05 -9.81
C ALA A 70 -0.13 -0.70 -8.33
N GLY A 71 -0.78 0.37 -7.88
CA GLY A 71 -0.75 0.77 -6.47
C GLY A 71 -1.39 -0.25 -5.55
N SER A 72 -2.52 -0.83 -5.97
CA SER A 72 -3.21 -1.87 -5.18
C SER A 72 -2.32 -3.11 -5.00
N ILE A 73 -1.64 -3.54 -6.05
CA ILE A 73 -0.70 -4.66 -6.00
C ILE A 73 0.46 -4.32 -5.06
N ASN A 74 1.05 -3.14 -5.22
CA ASN A 74 2.18 -2.71 -4.40
C ASN A 74 1.80 -2.48 -2.94
N ALA A 75 0.56 -2.06 -2.66
CA ALA A 75 0.05 -1.97 -1.30
C ALA A 75 0.04 -3.33 -0.61
N GLY A 76 -0.43 -4.36 -1.31
CA GLY A 76 -0.41 -5.73 -0.81
C GLY A 76 1.02 -6.23 -0.55
N LEU A 77 1.93 -5.96 -1.47
CA LEU A 77 3.34 -6.33 -1.33
C LEU A 77 4.02 -5.57 -0.18
N LEU A 78 3.71 -4.28 -0.02
CA LEU A 78 4.24 -3.50 1.09
C LEU A 78 3.72 -4.00 2.44
N ALA A 79 2.42 -4.32 2.51
CA ALA A 79 1.84 -4.94 3.71
C ALA A 79 2.53 -6.26 4.03
N ALA A 80 2.75 -7.12 3.03
CA ALA A 80 3.48 -8.37 3.20
C ALA A 80 4.92 -8.12 3.69
N SER A 81 5.58 -7.10 3.16
CA SER A 81 6.93 -6.73 3.57
C SER A 81 6.97 -6.30 5.04
N ILE A 82 6.01 -5.51 5.49
CA ILE A 82 5.89 -5.11 6.90
C ILE A 82 5.66 -6.36 7.79
N LEU A 83 4.74 -7.21 7.40
CA LEU A 83 4.40 -8.42 8.16
C LEU A 83 5.54 -9.45 8.15
N SER A 84 6.37 -9.46 7.10
CA SER A 84 7.50 -10.38 6.99
C SER A 84 8.53 -10.21 8.11
N ILE A 85 8.57 -9.05 8.74
CA ILE A 85 9.46 -8.77 9.87
C ILE A 85 9.12 -9.67 11.06
N LYS A 86 7.83 -9.97 11.24
CA LYS A 86 7.31 -10.76 12.35
C LYS A 86 7.01 -12.22 11.96
N TYR A 87 6.57 -12.44 10.72
CA TYR A 87 6.07 -13.75 10.28
C TYR A 87 7.01 -14.41 9.27
N PRO A 88 7.80 -15.44 9.68
CA PRO A 88 8.75 -16.12 8.80
C PRO A 88 8.13 -16.71 7.53
N ASN A 89 6.90 -17.25 7.62
CA ASN A 89 6.21 -17.81 6.46
C ASN A 89 5.92 -16.76 5.39
N ILE A 90 5.54 -15.55 5.82
CA ILE A 90 5.29 -14.43 4.91
C ILE A 90 6.60 -13.99 4.27
N ASN A 91 7.67 -13.90 5.05
CA ASN A 91 9.00 -13.58 4.56
C ASN A 91 9.44 -14.55 3.47
N LYS A 92 9.30 -15.86 3.71
CA LYS A 92 9.67 -16.91 2.75
C LYS A 92 8.92 -16.72 1.42
N LYS A 93 7.60 -16.55 1.48
CA LYS A 93 6.76 -16.37 0.29
C LYS A 93 7.10 -15.10 -0.46
N LEU A 94 7.38 -14.02 0.24
CA LEU A 94 7.76 -12.75 -0.37
C LEU A 94 9.10 -12.88 -1.12
N LEU A 95 10.08 -13.54 -0.53
CA LEU A 95 11.37 -13.79 -1.16
C LEU A 95 11.23 -14.67 -2.41
N GLU A 96 10.38 -15.69 -2.35
CA GLU A 96 10.07 -16.55 -3.51
C GLU A 96 9.42 -15.73 -4.64
N PHE A 97 8.48 -14.86 -4.31
CA PHE A 97 7.85 -13.95 -5.27
C PHE A 97 8.90 -13.07 -5.97
N ARG A 98 9.81 -12.47 -5.21
CA ARG A 98 10.85 -11.61 -5.76
C ARG A 98 11.81 -12.38 -6.65
N LYS A 99 12.18 -13.60 -6.31
CA LYS A 99 13.01 -14.47 -7.15
C LYS A 99 12.34 -14.78 -8.49
N LYS A 100 11.06 -15.12 -8.47
CA LYS A 100 10.28 -15.38 -9.68
C LYS A 100 10.19 -14.14 -10.57
N GLN A 101 10.01 -12.97 -9.97
CA GLN A 101 9.97 -11.71 -10.68
C GLN A 101 11.32 -11.43 -11.36
N THR A 102 12.42 -11.61 -10.66
CA THR A 102 13.78 -11.44 -11.20
C THR A 102 14.01 -12.39 -12.37
N LYS A 103 13.67 -13.67 -12.23
CA LYS A 103 13.80 -14.66 -13.31
C LYS A 103 13.00 -14.27 -14.55
N ARG A 104 11.79 -13.76 -14.35
CA ARG A 104 10.92 -13.31 -15.44
C ARG A 104 11.54 -12.14 -16.21
N VAL A 105 12.07 -11.17 -15.50
CA VAL A 105 12.72 -9.99 -16.09
C VAL A 105 13.98 -10.40 -16.86
N LEU A 106 14.84 -11.25 -16.27
CA LEU A 106 16.05 -11.73 -16.92
C LEU A 106 15.73 -12.55 -18.18
N LYS A 107 14.71 -13.39 -18.14
CA LYS A 107 14.25 -14.17 -19.30
C LYS A 107 13.75 -13.25 -20.42
N ALA A 108 12.95 -12.24 -20.10
CA ALA A 108 12.48 -11.26 -21.08
C ALA A 108 13.64 -10.47 -21.69
N SER A 109 14.63 -10.09 -20.89
CA SER A 109 15.83 -9.39 -21.34
C SER A 109 16.66 -10.22 -22.34
N LYS A 110 16.74 -11.54 -22.16
CA LYS A 110 17.46 -12.45 -23.08
C LYS A 110 16.77 -12.60 -24.44
N LEU A 111 15.48 -12.32 -24.50
CA LEU A 111 14.70 -12.42 -25.74
C LEU A 111 14.75 -11.14 -26.58
N LEU A 112 15.27 -10.09 -26.03
CA LEU A 112 15.49 -8.81 -26.72
C LEU A 112 16.87 -8.72 -27.33
#